data_cb530bb0ec2fabecfa63cb0bc5e6dfc6
#
_entry.id   cb530bb0ec2fabecfa63cb0bc5e6dfc6
#
_cell.length_a   1.000
_cell.length_b   1.000
_cell.length_c   1.000
_cell.angle_alpha   90.00
_cell.angle_beta   90.00
_cell.angle_gamma   90.00
#
_symmetry.space_group_name_H-M   'P 1'
#
loop_
_entity.id
_entity.type
_entity.pdbx_description
1 polymer ?
#
loop_
_entity_poly.entity_id
_entity_poly.type
_entity_poly.pdbx_seq_one_letter_code
_entity_poly.pdbx_strand_id
1 'polypeptide(L)'
;MPAQPKTRHGIEPEFLDAADRFVQLANELNEKYPREWVRAAMMYATTRYNAFVWLTREENLEQTLDQAAAYYASEYDKMLRDNVDEIGPAYRDVNSGTPQN
;
A
#
# COMPACT_ATOMS: atom_id res chain seq x y z
N MET A 1 -9.38 16.85 10.82
CA MET A 1 -8.92 15.82 9.95
C MET A 1 -9.88 14.67 9.90
N PRO A 2 -10.25 14.26 8.72
CA PRO A 2 -11.18 13.14 8.64
C PRO A 2 -10.54 11.91 9.23
N ALA A 3 -11.32 11.15 9.93
CA ALA A 3 -10.81 9.98 10.59
C ALA A 3 -10.50 8.87 9.59
N GLN A 4 -11.32 8.76 8.57
CA GLN A 4 -11.21 7.64 7.65
C GLN A 4 -11.44 8.09 6.22
N PRO A 5 -10.61 7.64 5.29
CA PRO A 5 -10.88 7.87 3.87
C PRO A 5 -12.17 7.18 3.45
N LYS A 6 -12.85 7.77 2.47
CA LYS A 6 -14.20 7.30 2.22
C LYS A 6 -14.64 7.10 0.81
N THR A 7 -13.86 7.17 -0.20
CA THR A 7 -14.35 6.89 -1.54
C THR A 7 -13.66 5.71 -2.12
N ARG A 8 -14.10 5.29 -3.26
CA ARG A 8 -13.64 4.06 -3.87
C ARG A 8 -13.63 3.00 -2.79
N HIS A 9 -14.73 2.36 -2.57
CA HIS A 9 -14.89 1.47 -1.43
C HIS A 9 -14.77 2.23 -0.12
N GLY A 10 -15.13 3.51 -0.12
CA GLY A 10 -15.12 4.29 1.09
C GLY A 10 -13.87 5.13 1.33
N ILE A 11 -13.02 5.31 0.33
CA ILE A 11 -11.76 6.02 0.48
C ILE A 11 -11.84 7.40 -0.16
N GLU A 12 -11.37 8.43 0.54
CA GLU A 12 -11.45 9.80 0.05
C GLU A 12 -10.50 10.05 -1.11
N PRO A 13 -10.90 10.91 -2.06
CA PRO A 13 -10.07 11.18 -3.24
C PRO A 13 -8.68 11.70 -2.89
N GLU A 14 -8.57 12.53 -1.87
CA GLU A 14 -7.27 13.09 -1.49
C GLU A 14 -6.32 12.01 -1.00
N PHE A 15 -6.86 11.03 -0.29
CA PHE A 15 -6.05 9.92 0.16
C PHE A 15 -5.55 9.12 -1.04
N LEU A 16 -6.43 8.90 -2.02
CA LEU A 16 -6.05 8.15 -3.21
C LEU A 16 -5.03 8.90 -4.04
N ASP A 17 -5.15 10.23 -4.12
CA ASP A 17 -4.16 11.03 -4.82
C ASP A 17 -2.78 10.89 -4.18
N ALA A 18 -2.74 10.90 -2.86
CA ALA A 18 -1.47 10.72 -2.15
C ALA A 18 -0.89 9.35 -2.42
N ALA A 19 -1.72 8.32 -2.35
CA ALA A 19 -1.26 6.96 -2.61
C ALA A 19 -0.76 6.82 -4.05
N ASP A 20 -1.45 7.45 -5.00
CA ASP A 20 -1.04 7.39 -6.40
C ASP A 20 0.32 8.00 -6.65
N ARG A 21 0.73 8.97 -5.84
CA ARG A 21 2.06 9.55 -5.98
C ARG A 21 3.15 8.54 -5.71
N PHE A 22 2.94 7.67 -4.73
CA PHE A 22 3.90 6.62 -4.45
C PHE A 22 3.96 5.62 -5.60
N VAL A 23 2.80 5.29 -6.17
CA VAL A 23 2.76 4.36 -7.29
C VAL A 23 3.44 4.98 -8.51
N GLN A 24 3.21 6.27 -8.76
CA GLN A 24 3.87 6.95 -9.86
C GLN A 24 5.38 6.93 -9.72
N LEU A 25 5.87 7.16 -8.51
CA LEU A 25 7.31 7.09 -8.28
C LEU A 25 7.83 5.69 -8.54
N ALA A 26 7.09 4.68 -8.10
CA ALA A 26 7.49 3.30 -8.37
C ALA A 26 7.57 3.04 -9.87
N ASN A 27 6.60 3.55 -10.63
CA ASN A 27 6.62 3.38 -12.08
C ASN A 27 7.81 4.07 -12.72
N GLU A 28 8.17 5.25 -12.23
CA GLU A 28 9.37 5.93 -12.72
C GLU A 28 10.64 5.14 -12.43
N LEU A 29 10.71 4.57 -11.24
CA LEU A 29 11.87 3.77 -10.86
C LEU A 29 11.97 2.49 -11.66
N ASN A 30 10.83 1.97 -12.12
CA ASN A 30 10.82 0.77 -12.95
C ASN A 30 11.50 1.00 -14.31
N GLU A 31 11.70 2.25 -14.71
CA GLU A 31 12.44 2.53 -15.94
C GLU A 31 13.92 2.25 -15.78
N LYS A 32 14.40 2.23 -14.54
CA LYS A 32 15.81 1.99 -14.25
C LYS A 32 16.04 0.63 -13.61
N TYR A 33 15.10 0.15 -12.84
CA TYR A 33 15.31 -0.99 -11.96
C TYR A 33 14.25 -2.06 -12.21
N PRO A 34 14.58 -3.33 -11.96
CA PRO A 34 13.62 -4.41 -12.13
C PRO A 34 12.42 -4.23 -11.18
N ARG A 35 11.30 -4.71 -11.64
CA ARG A 35 10.04 -4.57 -10.91
C ARG A 35 10.13 -5.12 -9.48
N GLU A 36 10.73 -6.29 -9.31
CA GLU A 36 10.84 -6.88 -7.98
C GLU A 36 11.74 -6.07 -7.06
N TRP A 37 12.73 -5.43 -7.63
CA TRP A 37 13.62 -4.57 -6.87
C TRP A 37 12.87 -3.34 -6.36
N VAL A 38 12.06 -2.75 -7.25
CA VAL A 38 11.28 -1.57 -6.88
C VAL A 38 10.24 -1.93 -5.82
N ARG A 39 9.58 -3.08 -5.98
CA ARG A 39 8.60 -3.54 -5.01
C ARG A 39 9.24 -3.69 -3.63
N ALA A 40 10.41 -4.30 -3.58
CA ALA A 40 11.11 -4.50 -2.30
C ALA A 40 11.54 -3.17 -1.69
N ALA A 41 12.00 -2.23 -2.53
CA ALA A 41 12.41 -0.92 -2.04
C ALA A 41 11.22 -0.15 -1.47
N MET A 42 10.06 -0.26 -2.12
CA MET A 42 8.86 0.36 -1.59
C MET A 42 8.49 -0.20 -0.23
N MET A 43 8.57 -1.52 -0.11
CA MET A 43 8.27 -2.16 1.17
C MET A 43 9.22 -1.69 2.25
N TYR A 44 10.50 -1.61 1.92
CA TYR A 44 11.49 -1.15 2.88
C TYR A 44 11.21 0.30 3.29
N ALA A 45 10.90 1.16 2.32
CA ALA A 45 10.59 2.56 2.61
C ALA A 45 9.35 2.67 3.48
N THR A 46 8.34 1.84 3.21
CA THR A 46 7.13 1.82 4.02
C THR A 46 7.43 1.46 5.47
N THR A 47 8.26 0.44 5.67
CA THR A 47 8.57 0.02 7.03
C THR A 47 9.40 1.07 7.76
N ARG A 48 10.29 1.76 7.05
CA ARG A 48 11.05 2.85 7.66
C ARG A 48 10.13 3.99 8.08
N TYR A 49 9.20 4.36 7.23
CA TYR A 49 8.28 5.42 7.57
C TYR A 49 7.39 5.02 8.74
N ASN A 50 6.92 3.79 8.73
CA ASN A 50 6.08 3.30 9.82
C ASN A 50 6.86 3.22 11.13
N ALA A 51 8.14 2.88 11.05
CA ALA A 51 8.99 2.89 12.26
C ALA A 51 9.08 4.30 12.84
N PHE A 52 9.27 5.29 11.96
CA PHE A 52 9.31 6.68 12.39
C PHE A 52 7.97 7.09 13.04
N VAL A 53 6.86 6.72 12.42
CA VAL A 53 5.55 7.04 12.97
C VAL A 53 5.38 6.43 14.36
N TRP A 54 5.77 5.16 14.48
CA TRP A 54 5.61 4.49 15.77
C TRP A 54 6.51 5.12 16.85
N LEU A 55 7.74 5.45 16.48
CA LEU A 55 8.69 6.03 17.45
C LEU A 55 8.30 7.44 17.89
N THR A 56 7.55 8.16 17.06
CA THR A 56 7.16 9.53 17.37
C THR A 56 5.71 9.65 17.80
N ARG A 57 5.04 8.53 18.08
CA ARG A 57 3.66 8.55 18.53
C ARG A 57 3.56 9.22 19.90
N GLU A 58 2.35 9.60 20.25
CA GLU A 58 2.12 10.26 21.52
C GLU A 58 2.43 9.33 22.68
N GLU A 59 2.92 9.91 23.77
CA GLU A 59 3.38 9.10 24.89
C GLU A 59 2.29 8.30 25.57
N ASN A 60 1.05 8.78 25.49
CA ASN A 60 -0.03 8.06 26.15
C ASN A 60 -0.53 6.86 25.40
N LEU A 61 0.08 6.57 24.24
CA LEU A 61 -0.28 5.38 23.50
C LEU A 61 0.59 4.22 23.94
N GLU A 62 -0.05 3.22 24.52
CA GLU A 62 0.68 2.10 25.10
C GLU A 62 0.75 0.93 24.12
N GLN A 63 1.09 1.21 22.90
CA GLN A 63 1.23 0.16 21.90
C GLN A 63 2.66 -0.36 21.91
N THR A 64 2.82 -1.65 22.10
CA THR A 64 4.15 -2.26 22.02
C THR A 64 4.57 -2.40 20.57
N LEU A 65 5.86 -2.63 20.36
CA LEU A 65 6.36 -2.87 19.01
C LEU A 65 5.70 -4.10 18.41
N ASP A 66 5.53 -5.15 19.21
CA ASP A 66 4.87 -6.37 18.70
C ASP A 66 3.45 -6.09 18.25
N GLN A 67 2.73 -5.28 19.01
CA GLN A 67 1.37 -4.91 18.63
C GLN A 67 1.34 -4.07 17.36
N ALA A 68 2.27 -3.14 17.24
CA ALA A 68 2.35 -2.29 16.05
C ALA A 68 2.68 -3.13 14.82
N ALA A 69 3.64 -4.04 14.96
CA ALA A 69 4.03 -4.90 13.83
C ALA A 69 2.87 -5.76 13.38
N ALA A 70 2.13 -6.32 14.32
CA ALA A 70 0.98 -7.15 14.00
C ALA A 70 -0.10 -6.33 13.30
N TYR A 71 -0.32 -5.12 13.77
CA TYR A 71 -1.32 -4.24 13.18
C TYR A 71 -0.95 -3.86 11.74
N TYR A 72 0.29 -3.44 11.52
CA TYR A 72 0.72 -3.06 10.18
C TYR A 72 0.72 -4.25 9.22
N ALA A 73 1.10 -5.42 9.72
CA ALA A 73 1.07 -6.61 8.88
C ALA A 73 -0.37 -6.96 8.47
N SER A 74 -1.29 -6.82 9.40
CA SER A 74 -2.70 -7.07 9.13
C SER A 74 -3.26 -6.07 8.13
N GLU A 75 -2.88 -4.80 8.27
CA GLU A 75 -3.30 -3.77 7.32
C GLU A 75 -2.75 -4.09 5.92
N TYR A 76 -1.50 -4.50 5.85
CA TYR A 76 -0.91 -4.82 4.56
C TYR A 76 -1.67 -5.96 3.88
N ASP A 77 -1.93 -7.01 4.64
CA ASP A 77 -2.66 -8.15 4.09
C ASP A 77 -4.02 -7.73 3.54
N LYS A 78 -4.75 -6.95 4.32
CA LYS A 78 -6.07 -6.51 3.90
C LYS A 78 -6.00 -5.60 2.67
N MET A 79 -5.09 -4.66 2.68
CA MET A 79 -4.96 -3.73 1.57
C MET A 79 -4.55 -4.43 0.29
N LEU A 80 -3.64 -5.40 0.39
CA LEU A 80 -3.23 -6.14 -0.79
C LEU A 80 -4.41 -6.89 -1.39
N ARG A 81 -5.19 -7.57 -0.54
CA ARG A 81 -6.34 -8.33 -1.04
C ARG A 81 -7.40 -7.41 -1.64
N ASP A 82 -7.67 -6.28 -0.98
CA ASP A 82 -8.65 -5.33 -1.50
C ASP A 82 -8.22 -4.77 -2.85
N ASN A 83 -6.95 -4.46 -3.00
CA ASN A 83 -6.45 -3.93 -4.27
C ASN A 83 -6.46 -4.97 -5.38
N VAL A 84 -6.15 -6.21 -5.06
CA VAL A 84 -6.22 -7.27 -6.04
C VAL A 84 -7.68 -7.45 -6.50
N ASP A 85 -8.61 -7.38 -5.55
CA ASP A 85 -10.03 -7.49 -5.90
C ASP A 85 -10.49 -6.35 -6.81
N GLU A 86 -10.00 -5.15 -6.55
CA GLU A 86 -10.40 -3.99 -7.34
C GLU A 86 -9.75 -3.97 -8.71
N ILE A 87 -8.46 -4.22 -8.77
CA ILE A 87 -7.69 -4.11 -10.01
C ILE A 87 -7.79 -5.36 -10.85
N GLY A 88 -7.91 -6.51 -10.19
CA GLY A 88 -7.88 -7.79 -10.85
C GLY A 88 -8.83 -7.95 -12.03
N PRO A 89 -10.09 -7.48 -11.93
CA PRO A 89 -11.00 -7.64 -13.06
C PRO A 89 -10.49 -7.02 -14.36
N ALA A 90 -9.86 -5.84 -14.27
CA ALA A 90 -9.32 -5.21 -15.47
C ALA A 90 -8.21 -6.04 -16.08
N TYR A 91 -7.36 -6.61 -15.25
CA TYR A 91 -6.30 -7.47 -15.76
C TYR A 91 -6.82 -8.79 -16.27
N ARG A 92 -7.82 -9.33 -15.62
CA ARG A 92 -8.43 -10.56 -16.09
C ARG A 92 -9.10 -10.34 -17.45
N ASP A 93 -9.77 -9.19 -17.62
CA ASP A 93 -10.40 -8.86 -18.89
C ASP A 93 -9.36 -8.73 -19.99
N VAL A 94 -8.25 -8.06 -19.71
CA VAL A 94 -7.20 -7.88 -20.69
C VAL A 94 -6.57 -9.21 -21.06
N ASN A 95 -6.36 -10.07 -20.07
CA ASN A 95 -5.63 -11.31 -20.28
C ASN A 95 -6.51 -12.48 -20.66
N SER A 96 -7.80 -12.38 -20.42
CA SER A 96 -8.67 -13.52 -20.66
C SER A 96 -8.86 -13.80 -22.15
N GLY A 97 -8.54 -12.83 -23.00
CA GLY A 97 -8.61 -13.05 -24.42
C GLY A 97 -7.42 -13.81 -24.97
N THR A 98 -6.41 -14.07 -24.15
CA THR A 98 -5.24 -14.82 -24.58
C THR A 98 -5.10 -16.06 -23.71
N PRO A 99 -4.57 -17.10 -24.28
CA PRO A 99 -4.32 -18.29 -23.48
C PRO A 99 -3.33 -17.96 -22.40
N GLN A 100 -3.72 -18.24 -21.22
CA GLN A 100 -2.87 -17.97 -20.12
C GLN A 100 -2.11 -19.18 -19.82
N ASN A 101 -1.43 -19.53 -19.95
CA ASN A 101 -0.83 -20.67 -19.60
C ASN A 101 -0.32 -21.31 -20.34
#